data_8e86622f6b8baedc2b3d5c3c6f2946b2
#
_entry.id   8e86622f6b8baedc2b3d5c3c6f2946b2
#
_cell.length_a   1.000
_cell.length_b   1.000
_cell.length_c   1.000
_cell.angle_alpha   90.00
_cell.angle_beta   90.00
_cell.angle_gamma   90.00
#
_symmetry.space_group_name_H-M   'P 1'
#
loop_
_entity.id
_entity.type
_entity.pdbx_description
1 polymer ?
#
loop_
_entity_poly.entity_id
_entity_poly.type
_entity_poly.pdbx_seq_one_letter_code
_entity_poly.pdbx_strand_id
1 'polypeptide(L)'
;MTDADTAAALGSGDVPVLGTPRLIAWMEAATVRTVAALLNPGQTTVGTAIRIEHRRATAVGGNVEITATPPRDAGSRLLTFDVLAVDGSGQVVAAGQIDRVIVDRNRFLEAASQP
;
A
#
# COMPACT_ATOMS: atom_id res chain seq x y z
N MET A 1 4.24 -5.40 14.62
CA MET A 1 4.41 -6.50 13.67
C MET A 1 4.43 -7.83 14.43
N THR A 2 3.66 -8.81 13.98
CA THR A 2 3.53 -10.11 14.62
C THR A 2 4.07 -11.22 13.72
N ASP A 3 4.08 -12.47 14.23
CA ASP A 3 4.52 -13.62 13.46
C ASP A 3 3.74 -13.80 12.15
N ALA A 4 2.46 -13.44 12.13
CA ALA A 4 1.61 -13.56 10.95
C ALA A 4 2.03 -12.63 9.79
N ASP A 5 2.82 -11.60 10.09
CA ASP A 5 3.28 -10.60 9.13
C ASP A 5 4.62 -10.99 8.49
N THR A 6 5.21 -12.10 8.88
CA THR A 6 6.54 -12.50 8.40
C THR A 6 6.52 -13.03 6.97
N ALA A 7 7.65 -12.92 6.29
CA ALA A 7 7.84 -13.50 4.97
C ALA A 7 7.56 -15.01 5.01
N ALA A 8 8.04 -15.70 6.04
CA ALA A 8 7.80 -17.13 6.21
C ALA A 8 6.31 -17.46 6.32
N ALA A 9 5.54 -16.70 7.12
CA ALA A 9 4.11 -16.92 7.29
C ALA A 9 3.31 -16.63 6.00
N LEU A 10 3.73 -15.63 5.23
CA LEU A 10 3.04 -15.23 4.00
C LEU A 10 3.47 -16.04 2.77
N GLY A 11 4.52 -16.84 2.89
CA GLY A 11 5.05 -17.60 1.75
C GLY A 11 5.81 -16.76 0.74
N SER A 12 6.25 -15.56 1.14
CA SER A 12 7.04 -14.67 0.27
C SER A 12 8.54 -14.79 0.50
N GLY A 13 8.96 -15.71 1.32
CA GLY A 13 10.32 -16.02 1.68
C GLY A 13 10.32 -17.05 2.79
N ASP A 14 11.48 -17.32 3.39
CA ASP A 14 11.61 -18.35 4.42
C ASP A 14 12.19 -17.81 5.74
N VAL A 15 12.28 -16.49 5.88
CA VAL A 15 12.84 -15.86 7.07
C VAL A 15 11.75 -15.18 7.92
N PRO A 16 11.94 -15.13 9.27
CA PRO A 16 10.93 -14.59 10.17
C PRO A 16 11.05 -13.07 10.37
N VAL A 17 11.04 -12.33 9.27
CA VAL A 17 11.04 -10.86 9.26
C VAL A 17 9.84 -10.36 8.49
N LEU A 18 9.50 -9.08 8.64
CA LEU A 18 8.37 -8.47 7.94
C LEU A 18 8.40 -8.81 6.44
N GLY A 19 7.34 -9.46 5.99
CA GLY A 19 7.18 -9.85 4.58
C GLY A 19 6.84 -8.67 3.70
N THR A 20 7.46 -8.60 2.52
CA THR A 20 7.21 -7.53 1.56
C THR A 20 5.73 -7.41 1.18
N PRO A 21 4.97 -8.50 0.95
CA PRO A 21 3.53 -8.36 0.65
C PRO A 21 2.74 -7.69 1.77
N ARG A 22 3.07 -7.97 3.03
CA ARG A 22 2.40 -7.33 4.17
C ARG A 22 2.71 -5.84 4.24
N LEU A 23 3.97 -5.48 4.05
CA LEU A 23 4.39 -4.08 4.01
C LEU A 23 3.67 -3.33 2.90
N ILE A 24 3.57 -3.91 1.72
CA ILE A 24 2.85 -3.32 0.59
C ILE A 24 1.36 -3.17 0.93
N ALA A 25 0.75 -4.16 1.56
CA ALA A 25 -0.66 -4.06 1.97
C ALA A 25 -0.87 -2.89 2.94
N TRP A 26 0.04 -2.68 3.89
CA TRP A 26 -0.03 -1.53 4.79
C TRP A 26 0.15 -0.21 4.07
N MET A 27 1.04 -0.14 3.09
CA MET A 27 1.24 1.05 2.26
C MET A 27 0.02 1.34 1.40
N GLU A 28 -0.59 0.33 0.81
CA GLU A 28 -1.84 0.48 0.07
C GLU A 28 -2.96 1.01 0.97
N ALA A 29 -3.09 0.47 2.17
CA ALA A 29 -4.09 0.94 3.14
C ALA A 29 -3.89 2.43 3.46
N ALA A 30 -2.65 2.88 3.57
CA ALA A 30 -2.34 4.30 3.78
C ALA A 30 -2.80 5.17 2.61
N THR A 31 -2.62 4.70 1.37
CA THR A 31 -3.12 5.43 0.19
C THR A 31 -4.64 5.50 0.17
N VAL A 32 -5.32 4.42 0.57
CA VAL A 32 -6.79 4.41 0.66
C VAL A 32 -7.29 5.46 1.65
N ARG A 33 -6.67 5.56 2.82
CA ARG A 33 -7.03 6.58 3.82
C ARG A 33 -6.80 8.00 3.29
N THR A 34 -5.69 8.20 2.59
CA THR A 34 -5.32 9.53 2.07
C THR A 34 -6.28 10.00 0.99
N VAL A 35 -6.76 9.10 0.12
CA VAL A 35 -7.61 9.46 -1.01
C VAL A 35 -9.08 9.60 -0.63
N ALA A 36 -9.50 9.10 0.52
CA ALA A 36 -10.92 9.03 0.89
C ALA A 36 -11.64 10.38 0.78
N ALA A 37 -10.97 11.48 1.15
CA ALA A 37 -11.53 12.82 1.10
C ALA A 37 -11.71 13.38 -0.32
N LEU A 38 -11.08 12.75 -1.31
CA LEU A 38 -11.12 13.20 -2.72
C LEU A 38 -12.23 12.51 -3.51
N LEU A 39 -12.89 11.51 -2.94
CA LEU A 39 -13.85 10.68 -3.66
C LEU A 39 -15.26 11.24 -3.53
N ASN A 40 -16.02 11.15 -4.63
CA ASN A 40 -17.44 11.42 -4.65
C ASN A 40 -18.22 10.15 -4.26
N PRO A 41 -19.50 10.27 -3.86
CA PRO A 41 -20.33 9.09 -3.58
C PRO A 41 -20.33 8.11 -4.77
N GLY A 42 -20.20 6.83 -4.48
CA GLY A 42 -20.17 5.79 -5.50
C GLY A 42 -18.79 5.55 -6.13
N GLN A 43 -17.82 6.38 -5.82
CA GLN A 43 -16.44 6.20 -6.28
C GLN A 43 -15.60 5.42 -5.28
N THR A 44 -14.61 4.71 -5.82
CA THR A 44 -13.54 4.08 -5.03
C THR A 44 -12.26 4.12 -5.84
N THR A 45 -11.19 3.59 -5.30
CA THR A 45 -9.94 3.44 -6.04
C THR A 45 -9.48 1.99 -6.03
N VAL A 46 -8.76 1.62 -7.08
CA VAL A 46 -8.10 0.32 -7.16
C VAL A 46 -6.62 0.54 -7.43
N GLY A 47 -5.77 -0.31 -6.84
CA GLY A 47 -4.34 -0.28 -7.10
C GLY A 47 -4.04 -0.84 -8.49
N THR A 48 -3.16 -0.17 -9.25
CA THR A 48 -2.82 -0.58 -10.61
C THR A 48 -1.34 -0.83 -10.83
N ALA A 49 -0.46 -0.20 -10.05
CA ALA A 49 0.97 -0.41 -10.15
C ALA A 49 1.65 -0.12 -8.83
N ILE A 50 2.67 -0.88 -8.53
CA ILE A 50 3.42 -0.79 -7.28
C ILE A 50 4.91 -0.83 -7.61
N ARG A 51 5.63 0.17 -7.13
CA ARG A 51 7.07 0.30 -7.31
C ARG A 51 7.70 0.57 -5.95
N ILE A 52 8.02 -0.49 -5.21
CA ILE A 52 8.51 -0.40 -3.82
C ILE A 52 9.87 -1.07 -3.73
N GLU A 53 10.81 -0.39 -3.08
CA GLU A 53 12.05 -1.00 -2.64
C GLU A 53 11.98 -1.26 -1.14
N HIS A 54 12.10 -2.52 -0.75
CA HIS A 54 12.12 -2.96 0.64
C HIS A 54 13.60 -3.10 1.04
N ARG A 55 14.11 -2.12 1.75
CA ARG A 55 15.57 -1.93 1.94
C ARG A 55 16.09 -2.47 3.26
N ARG A 56 15.23 -2.63 4.27
CA ARG A 56 15.66 -2.98 5.62
C ARG A 56 14.69 -3.96 6.24
N ALA A 57 15.22 -5.02 6.86
CA ALA A 57 14.41 -6.01 7.57
C ALA A 57 13.84 -5.44 8.87
N THR A 58 12.65 -5.92 9.25
CA THR A 58 12.01 -5.63 10.54
C THR A 58 11.74 -6.96 11.23
N ALA A 59 12.28 -7.12 12.44
CA ALA A 59 12.07 -8.31 13.25
C ALA A 59 10.67 -8.30 13.88
N VAL A 60 10.17 -9.48 14.26
CA VAL A 60 8.92 -9.62 15.00
C VAL A 60 8.98 -8.75 16.26
N GLY A 61 7.89 -8.03 16.52
CA GLY A 61 7.82 -7.06 17.62
C GLY A 61 8.27 -5.66 17.25
N GLY A 62 8.93 -5.49 16.09
CA GLY A 62 9.30 -4.18 15.59
C GLY A 62 8.11 -3.40 15.07
N ASN A 63 8.28 -2.10 14.92
CA ASN A 63 7.27 -1.19 14.42
C ASN A 63 7.74 -0.51 13.14
N VAL A 64 6.79 -0.29 12.23
CA VAL A 64 7.01 0.56 11.07
C VAL A 64 5.91 1.60 11.01
N GLU A 65 6.30 2.84 10.71
CA GLU A 65 5.37 3.94 10.49
C GLU A 65 5.27 4.19 8.99
N ILE A 66 4.04 4.14 8.49
CA ILE A 66 3.77 4.28 7.05
C ILE A 66 3.20 5.67 6.79
N THR A 67 3.75 6.35 5.81
CA THR A 67 3.26 7.65 5.34
C THR A 67 2.97 7.56 3.85
N ALA A 68 1.78 8.00 3.45
CA ALA A 68 1.42 8.17 2.04
C ALA A 68 1.22 9.66 1.79
N THR A 69 1.94 10.20 0.82
CA THR A 69 1.81 11.60 0.43
C THR A 69 0.66 11.71 -0.58
N PRO A 70 -0.27 12.68 -0.40
CA PRO A 70 -1.36 12.89 -1.33
C PRO A 70 -0.86 13.11 -2.76
N PRO A 71 -1.63 12.68 -3.78
CA PRO A 71 -1.21 12.83 -5.17
C PRO A 71 -1.14 14.31 -5.56
N ARG A 72 -0.15 14.65 -6.40
CA ARG A 72 0.04 16.02 -6.87
C ARG A 72 -1.05 16.43 -7.87
N ASP A 73 -1.61 15.47 -8.58
CA ASP A 73 -2.61 15.70 -9.63
C ASP A 73 -3.96 15.11 -9.21
N ALA A 74 -4.58 15.76 -8.22
CA ALA A 74 -5.84 15.32 -7.66
C ALA A 74 -7.02 15.45 -8.62
N GLY A 75 -6.86 16.15 -9.75
CA GLY A 75 -7.90 16.28 -10.78
C GLY A 75 -7.93 15.14 -11.77
N SER A 76 -6.92 14.27 -11.76
CA SER A 76 -6.82 13.12 -12.67
C SER A 76 -7.48 11.89 -12.05
N ARG A 77 -7.92 10.95 -12.89
CA ARG A 77 -8.38 9.64 -12.46
C ARG A 77 -7.22 8.76 -12.00
N LEU A 78 -6.05 8.95 -12.58
CA LEU A 78 -4.84 8.22 -12.19
C LEU A 78 -4.13 9.02 -11.10
N LEU A 79 -3.94 8.39 -9.95
CA LEU A 79 -3.32 9.00 -8.79
C LEU A 79 -2.04 8.25 -8.47
N THR A 80 -0.94 8.97 -8.32
CA THR A 80 0.34 8.40 -7.89
C THR A 80 0.66 8.91 -6.49
N PHE A 81 0.82 7.99 -5.55
CA PHE A 81 1.18 8.29 -4.16
C PHE A 81 2.65 7.96 -3.94
N ASP A 82 3.36 8.87 -3.28
CA ASP A 82 4.65 8.52 -2.70
C ASP A 82 4.40 7.87 -1.34
N VAL A 83 5.03 6.74 -1.09
CA VAL A 83 4.89 6.00 0.16
C VAL A 83 6.24 5.76 0.80
N LEU A 84 6.25 5.78 2.13
CA LEU A 84 7.45 5.65 2.93
C LEU A 84 7.14 4.83 4.18
N ALA A 85 8.04 3.92 4.53
CA ALA A 85 8.00 3.19 5.78
C ALA A 85 9.29 3.44 6.55
N VAL A 86 9.15 3.79 7.83
CA VAL A 86 10.27 4.12 8.72
C VAL A 86 10.15 3.28 9.98
N ASP A 87 11.25 2.72 10.48
CA ASP A 87 11.24 1.91 11.69
C ASP A 87 11.35 2.79 12.95
N GLY A 88 11.30 2.13 14.12
CA GLY A 88 11.36 2.81 15.40
C GLY A 88 12.67 3.56 15.68
N SER A 89 13.73 3.28 14.91
CA SER A 89 15.00 4.00 15.01
C SER A 89 15.14 5.15 14.01
N GLY A 90 14.08 5.42 13.24
CA GLY A 90 14.08 6.48 12.23
C GLY A 90 14.71 6.09 10.91
N GLN A 91 14.99 4.81 10.69
CA GLN A 91 15.59 4.33 9.44
C GLN A 91 14.53 3.97 8.42
N VAL A 92 14.82 4.27 7.15
CA VAL A 92 13.91 3.93 6.05
C VAL A 92 13.92 2.42 5.84
N VAL A 93 12.74 1.81 6.01
CA VAL A 93 12.52 0.39 5.76
C VAL A 93 12.19 0.15 4.30
N ALA A 94 11.35 0.99 3.74
CA ALA A 94 10.93 0.89 2.35
C ALA A 94 10.44 2.24 1.84
N ALA A 95 10.54 2.42 0.53
CA ALA A 95 10.06 3.63 -0.12
C ALA A 95 9.70 3.32 -1.57
N GLY A 96 8.81 4.13 -2.13
CA GLY A 96 8.43 4.00 -3.53
C GLY A 96 7.14 4.70 -3.86
N GLN A 97 6.42 4.14 -4.82
CA GLN A 97 5.20 4.73 -5.33
C GLN A 97 4.12 3.68 -5.55
N ILE A 98 2.88 4.10 -5.36
CA ILE A 98 1.70 3.28 -5.64
C ILE A 98 0.77 4.10 -6.52
N ASP A 99 0.40 3.53 -7.66
CA ASP A 99 -0.61 4.11 -8.55
C ASP A 99 -1.98 3.52 -8.21
N ARG A 100 -2.97 4.38 -8.13
CA ARG A 100 -4.36 4.00 -7.96
C ARG A 100 -5.22 4.72 -8.99
N VAL A 101 -6.31 4.10 -9.38
CA VAL A 101 -7.25 4.67 -10.35
C VAL A 101 -8.60 4.84 -9.67
N ILE A 102 -9.20 6.02 -9.83
CA ILE A 102 -10.57 6.28 -9.37
C ILE A 102 -11.53 5.59 -10.34
N VAL A 103 -12.43 4.78 -9.78
CA VAL A 103 -13.44 4.05 -10.56
C VAL A 103 -14.81 4.22 -9.95
N ASP A 104 -15.85 4.07 -10.79
CA ASP A 104 -17.21 3.88 -10.29
C ASP A 104 -17.30 2.46 -9.73
N ARG A 105 -17.66 2.33 -8.46
CA ARG A 105 -17.66 1.04 -7.76
C ARG A 105 -18.51 0.00 -8.46
N ASN A 106 -19.75 0.35 -8.80
CA ASN A 106 -20.69 -0.60 -9.37
C ASN A 106 -20.27 -1.03 -10.78
N ARG A 107 -19.84 -0.09 -11.60
CA ARG A 107 -19.34 -0.40 -12.94
C ARG A 107 -18.11 -1.27 -12.91
N PHE A 108 -17.21 -0.98 -11.98
CA PHE A 108 -15.97 -1.76 -11.83
C PHE A 108 -16.27 -3.20 -11.44
N LEU A 109 -17.14 -3.40 -10.45
CA LEU A 109 -17.51 -4.74 -9.99
C LEU A 109 -18.29 -5.50 -11.06
N GLU A 110 -19.15 -4.83 -11.81
CA GLU A 110 -19.89 -5.42 -12.92
C GLU A 110 -18.93 -5.90 -14.00
N ALA A 111 -17.97 -5.08 -14.41
CA ALA A 111 -16.96 -5.46 -15.39
C ALA A 111 -16.10 -6.63 -14.89
N ALA A 112 -15.74 -6.66 -13.61
CA ALA A 112 -14.95 -7.73 -13.01
C ALA A 112 -15.66 -9.08 -12.98
N SER A 113 -16.99 -9.08 -13.00
CA SER A 113 -17.78 -10.32 -13.04
C SER A 113 -18.05 -10.85 -14.45
N GLN A 114 -17.59 -10.15 -15.47
CA GLN A 114 -17.68 -10.63 -16.85
C GLN A 114 -16.56 -11.64 -17.12
N PRO A 115 -16.83 -12.79 -17.80
CA PRO A 115 -15.80 -13.77 -18.15
C PRO A 115 -14.83 -13.23 -19.21
#